data_d44f5f9f395228fd02d0d5aa274b4e57
#
_entry.id   d44f5f9f395228fd02d0d5aa274b4e57
#
_cell.length_a   1.000
_cell.length_b   1.000
_cell.length_c   1.000
_cell.angle_alpha   90.00
_cell.angle_beta   90.00
_cell.angle_gamma   90.00
#
_symmetry.space_group_name_H-M   'P 1'
#
loop_
_entity.id
_entity.type
_entity.pdbx_description
1 polymer ?
#
loop_
_entity_poly.entity_id
_entity_poly.type
_entity_poly.pdbx_seq_one_letter_code
_entity_poly.pdbx_strand_id
1 'polypeptide(L)'
;MKNICFFLLLIGLASSVFAQDASTVKVFADKKVSSITYTMRHPLHTWDGTSKDVNSVIVTNADKSVLTQVAVSVKLGSFDSKNANRDSHMIEVAEGLKYPTISFSSTSIQTQGDVLFVKGNVSFHGVTQPVTFEAKRKTTGSNLEVTGAFTLKMTQFKIEPPSLLGVAADDVLKLKFKVVY
;
A
#
# COMPACT_ATOMS: atom_id res chain seq x y z
N MET A 1 2.52 -79.29 -24.18
CA MET A 1 1.79 -78.30 -23.31
C MET A 1 2.59 -76.99 -23.32
N LYS A 2 2.11 -76.01 -24.12
CA LYS A 2 2.81 -74.71 -24.29
C LYS A 2 2.08 -73.63 -23.43
N ASN A 3 2.75 -73.15 -22.42
CA ASN A 3 2.24 -72.01 -21.61
C ASN A 3 2.56 -70.68 -22.31
N ILE A 4 1.51 -69.99 -22.74
CA ILE A 4 1.59 -68.63 -23.28
C ILE A 4 1.38 -67.63 -22.09
N CYS A 5 2.46 -66.97 -21.66
CA CYS A 5 2.37 -65.84 -20.73
C CYS A 5 1.92 -64.59 -21.48
N PHE A 6 0.74 -64.08 -21.13
CA PHE A 6 0.19 -62.84 -21.67
C PHE A 6 0.72 -61.68 -20.80
N PHE A 7 1.63 -60.86 -21.36
CA PHE A 7 2.18 -59.67 -20.70
C PHE A 7 1.25 -58.48 -20.98
N LEU A 8 0.47 -58.10 -19.97
CA LEU A 8 -0.38 -56.89 -20.03
C LEU A 8 0.49 -55.64 -19.84
N LEU A 9 0.69 -54.90 -20.93
CA LEU A 9 1.41 -53.63 -20.92
C LEU A 9 0.44 -52.51 -20.45
N LEU A 10 0.54 -52.08 -19.20
CA LEU A 10 -0.19 -50.91 -18.68
C LEU A 10 0.48 -49.64 -19.17
N ILE A 11 -0.13 -48.98 -20.18
CA ILE A 11 0.29 -47.66 -20.64
C ILE A 11 -0.33 -46.61 -19.68
N GLY A 12 0.50 -46.10 -18.76
CA GLY A 12 0.14 -44.98 -17.89
C GLY A 12 0.10 -43.67 -18.69
N LEU A 13 -1.10 -43.11 -18.93
CA LEU A 13 -1.25 -41.75 -19.41
C LEU A 13 -0.79 -40.78 -18.31
N ALA A 14 0.39 -40.23 -18.47
CA ALA A 14 0.83 -39.07 -17.67
C ALA A 14 0.10 -37.83 -18.19
N SER A 15 -0.93 -37.40 -17.48
CA SER A 15 -1.59 -36.11 -17.72
C SER A 15 -0.65 -34.98 -17.28
N SER A 16 0.01 -34.35 -18.23
CA SER A 16 0.75 -33.10 -17.98
C SER A 16 -0.25 -31.99 -17.65
N VAL A 17 -0.34 -31.65 -16.38
CA VAL A 17 -1.04 -30.44 -15.93
C VAL A 17 -0.20 -29.25 -16.36
N PHE A 18 -0.57 -28.62 -17.47
CA PHE A 18 -0.03 -27.32 -17.84
C PHE A 18 -0.55 -26.31 -16.80
N ALA A 19 0.33 -25.87 -15.91
CA ALA A 19 0.08 -24.68 -15.10
C ALA A 19 -0.06 -23.50 -16.07
N GLN A 20 -1.28 -23.02 -16.27
CA GLN A 20 -1.56 -21.83 -17.05
C GLN A 20 -1.00 -20.66 -16.26
N ASP A 21 0.10 -20.08 -16.74
CA ASP A 21 0.67 -18.84 -16.19
C ASP A 21 -0.43 -17.76 -16.29
N ALA A 22 -1.02 -17.42 -15.16
CA ALA A 22 -2.05 -16.37 -15.11
C ALA A 22 -1.37 -15.06 -15.52
N SER A 23 -1.68 -14.57 -16.71
CA SER A 23 -1.13 -13.31 -17.21
C SER A 23 -1.41 -12.20 -16.22
N THR A 24 -0.35 -11.59 -15.68
CA THR A 24 -0.47 -10.47 -14.76
C THR A 24 -0.40 -9.16 -15.54
N VAL A 25 -1.20 -8.18 -15.11
CA VAL A 25 -1.23 -6.84 -15.68
C VAL A 25 -0.87 -5.80 -14.62
N LYS A 26 -0.26 -4.68 -15.08
CA LYS A 26 -0.01 -3.52 -14.23
C LYS A 26 -1.13 -2.51 -14.46
N VAL A 27 -1.76 -2.08 -13.37
CA VAL A 27 -2.82 -1.06 -13.41
C VAL A 27 -2.39 0.11 -12.54
N PHE A 28 -2.42 1.31 -13.12
CA PHE A 28 -2.07 2.54 -12.43
C PHE A 28 -3.30 3.18 -11.78
N ALA A 29 -3.10 3.86 -10.67
CA ALA A 29 -4.16 4.57 -9.98
C ALA A 29 -4.66 5.79 -10.76
N ASP A 30 -5.98 6.02 -10.72
CA ASP A 30 -6.57 7.28 -11.13
C ASP A 30 -6.33 8.34 -10.03
N LYS A 31 -5.40 9.26 -10.30
CA LYS A 31 -5.03 10.35 -9.37
C LYS A 31 -6.19 11.31 -9.06
N LYS A 32 -7.16 11.47 -9.97
CA LYS A 32 -8.26 12.43 -9.78
C LYS A 32 -9.17 12.05 -8.62
N VAL A 33 -9.27 10.76 -8.32
CA VAL A 33 -10.16 10.20 -7.31
C VAL A 33 -9.43 9.47 -6.18
N SER A 34 -8.10 9.42 -6.23
CA SER A 34 -7.24 8.81 -5.20
C SER A 34 -6.74 9.86 -4.22
N SER A 35 -6.58 9.48 -2.96
CA SER A 35 -6.05 10.36 -1.92
C SER A 35 -5.42 9.58 -0.76
N ILE A 36 -4.48 10.22 -0.09
CA ILE A 36 -3.93 9.80 1.20
C ILE A 36 -4.04 10.95 2.16
N THR A 37 -4.54 10.70 3.36
CA THR A 37 -4.70 11.67 4.44
C THR A 37 -3.92 11.20 5.65
N TYR A 38 -3.10 12.07 6.23
CA TYR A 38 -2.59 11.87 7.57
C TYR A 38 -3.42 12.67 8.57
N THR A 39 -3.60 12.12 9.78
CA THR A 39 -4.13 12.84 10.94
C THR A 39 -3.04 12.90 11.99
N MET A 40 -2.78 14.08 12.51
CA MET A 40 -1.87 14.35 13.60
C MET A 40 -2.61 15.01 14.76
N ARG A 41 -2.23 14.67 15.97
CA ARG A 41 -2.83 15.19 17.19
C ARG A 41 -1.78 15.92 18.05
N HIS A 42 -2.15 17.10 18.48
CA HIS A 42 -1.50 17.84 19.57
C HIS A 42 -2.52 17.99 20.71
N PRO A 43 -2.13 18.05 21.99
CA PRO A 43 -3.09 18.23 23.09
C PRO A 43 -4.09 19.37 22.90
N LEU A 44 -3.69 20.43 22.22
CA LEU A 44 -4.55 21.60 21.96
C LEU A 44 -5.45 21.45 20.72
N HIS A 45 -5.09 20.62 19.74
CA HIS A 45 -5.85 20.47 18.49
C HIS A 45 -5.44 19.24 17.69
N THR A 46 -6.32 18.84 16.78
CA THR A 46 -6.07 17.78 15.81
C THR A 46 -6.26 18.34 14.41
N TRP A 47 -5.48 17.85 13.45
CA TRP A 47 -5.61 18.26 12.04
C TRP A 47 -5.33 17.12 11.09
N ASP A 48 -5.82 17.29 9.88
CA ASP A 48 -5.57 16.41 8.75
C ASP A 48 -4.75 17.15 7.69
N GLY A 49 -3.89 16.41 6.98
CA GLY A 49 -3.30 16.86 5.73
C GLY A 49 -3.55 15.82 4.65
N THR A 50 -4.05 16.25 3.50
CA THR A 50 -4.44 15.34 2.41
C THR A 50 -3.63 15.60 1.16
N SER A 51 -3.05 14.53 0.60
CA SER A 51 -2.47 14.54 -0.73
C SER A 51 -3.42 13.88 -1.73
N LYS A 52 -3.59 14.52 -2.90
CA LYS A 52 -4.23 13.96 -4.10
C LYS A 52 -3.21 13.59 -5.18
N ASP A 53 -1.92 13.83 -4.96
CA ASP A 53 -0.86 13.40 -5.89
C ASP A 53 -0.35 12.01 -5.53
N VAL A 54 -1.27 11.04 -5.57
CA VAL A 54 -0.97 9.64 -5.27
C VAL A 54 -0.54 8.92 -6.55
N ASN A 55 0.73 8.51 -6.60
CA ASN A 55 1.22 7.62 -7.65
C ASN A 55 1.15 6.20 -7.10
N SER A 56 0.34 5.36 -7.71
CA SER A 56 0.24 3.95 -7.31
C SER A 56 0.10 3.04 -8.51
N VAL A 57 0.67 1.84 -8.39
CA VAL A 57 0.54 0.75 -9.35
C VAL A 57 0.31 -0.55 -8.62
N ILE A 58 -0.62 -1.34 -9.13
CA ILE A 58 -0.85 -2.73 -8.69
C ILE A 58 -0.43 -3.70 -9.79
N VAL A 59 0.01 -4.90 -9.36
CA VAL A 59 0.13 -6.07 -10.24
C VAL A 59 -1.02 -7.01 -9.89
N THR A 60 -1.80 -7.36 -10.89
CA THR A 60 -3.05 -8.11 -10.72
C THR A 60 -3.32 -8.98 -11.94
N ASN A 61 -4.27 -9.92 -11.87
CA ASN A 61 -4.82 -10.61 -13.03
C ASN A 61 -5.76 -9.67 -13.81
N ALA A 62 -6.20 -10.08 -15.00
CA ALA A 62 -6.94 -9.23 -15.92
C ALA A 62 -8.27 -8.68 -15.35
N ASP A 63 -8.97 -9.46 -14.54
CA ASP A 63 -10.23 -9.07 -13.89
C ASP A 63 -10.06 -8.35 -12.54
N LYS A 64 -8.83 -8.08 -12.14
CA LYS A 64 -8.44 -7.45 -10.86
C LYS A 64 -8.92 -8.20 -9.61
N SER A 65 -9.22 -9.49 -9.72
CA SER A 65 -9.66 -10.32 -8.58
C SER A 65 -8.51 -10.70 -7.65
N VAL A 66 -7.31 -10.85 -8.19
CA VAL A 66 -6.10 -11.25 -7.45
C VAL A 66 -5.06 -10.14 -7.53
N LEU A 67 -4.78 -9.48 -6.39
CA LEU A 67 -3.70 -8.50 -6.26
C LEU A 67 -2.47 -9.21 -5.72
N THR A 68 -1.36 -9.14 -6.44
CA THR A 68 -0.09 -9.76 -6.04
C THR A 68 0.90 -8.76 -5.48
N GLN A 69 0.90 -7.53 -6.00
CA GLN A 69 1.81 -6.48 -5.57
C GLN A 69 1.14 -5.11 -5.63
N VAL A 70 1.58 -4.21 -4.76
CA VAL A 70 1.26 -2.79 -4.83
C VAL A 70 2.50 -1.97 -4.50
N ALA A 71 2.70 -0.91 -5.26
CA ALA A 71 3.66 0.14 -4.94
C ALA A 71 2.95 1.49 -4.95
N VAL A 72 3.29 2.33 -3.98
CA VAL A 72 2.73 3.68 -3.81
C VAL A 72 3.86 4.67 -3.61
N SER A 73 3.77 5.85 -4.20
CA SER A 73 4.60 6.98 -3.83
C SER A 73 3.80 8.28 -3.79
N VAL A 74 4.13 9.14 -2.84
CA VAL A 74 3.53 10.46 -2.66
C VAL A 74 4.59 11.47 -2.30
N LYS A 75 4.52 12.67 -2.86
CA LYS A 75 5.45 13.76 -2.49
C LYS A 75 5.05 14.34 -1.15
N LEU A 76 6.01 14.54 -0.26
CA LEU A 76 5.77 15.15 1.05
C LEU A 76 5.12 16.54 0.90
N GLY A 77 5.63 17.37 0.00
CA GLY A 77 5.08 18.70 -0.26
C GLY A 77 3.73 18.75 -0.97
N SER A 78 3.11 17.60 -1.27
CA SER A 78 1.77 17.55 -1.87
C SER A 78 0.64 17.44 -0.84
N PHE A 79 0.97 17.27 0.43
CA PHE A 79 -0.02 17.29 1.50
C PHE A 79 -0.46 18.71 1.82
N ASP A 80 -1.78 18.91 1.87
CA ASP A 80 -2.44 20.17 2.15
C ASP A 80 -3.28 20.03 3.43
N SER A 81 -2.87 20.71 4.50
CA SER A 81 -3.60 20.74 5.77
C SER A 81 -4.52 21.95 5.88
N LYS A 82 -4.69 22.73 4.82
CA LYS A 82 -5.42 24.01 4.80
C LYS A 82 -4.78 25.09 5.68
N ASN A 83 -3.50 24.94 5.98
CA ASN A 83 -2.70 25.91 6.71
C ASN A 83 -1.26 25.89 6.18
N ALA A 84 -0.91 26.92 5.40
CA ALA A 84 0.39 27.00 4.72
C ALA A 84 1.59 27.00 5.69
N ASN A 85 1.45 27.62 6.86
CA ASN A 85 2.53 27.62 7.87
C ASN A 85 2.76 26.19 8.41
N ARG A 86 1.69 25.44 8.66
CA ARG A 86 1.77 24.05 9.11
C ARG A 86 2.39 23.19 8.02
N ASP A 87 2.01 23.37 6.76
CA ASP A 87 2.53 22.61 5.63
C ASP A 87 4.03 22.90 5.42
N SER A 88 4.45 24.15 5.55
CA SER A 88 5.87 24.51 5.50
C SER A 88 6.66 23.91 6.66
N HIS A 89 6.11 23.96 7.88
CA HIS A 89 6.75 23.36 9.06
C HIS A 89 6.83 21.82 8.98
N MET A 90 5.83 21.17 8.40
CA MET A 90 5.89 19.72 8.11
C MET A 90 7.06 19.38 7.18
N ILE A 91 7.28 20.17 6.14
CA ILE A 91 8.40 19.97 5.19
C ILE A 91 9.74 20.17 5.91
N GLU A 92 9.84 21.14 6.80
CA GLU A 92 11.04 21.41 7.60
C GLU A 92 11.33 20.24 8.54
N VAL A 93 10.38 19.85 9.40
CA VAL A 93 10.53 18.79 10.40
C VAL A 93 10.85 17.43 9.77
N ALA A 94 10.26 17.14 8.63
CA ALA A 94 10.51 15.90 7.89
C ALA A 94 11.65 16.01 6.86
N GLU A 95 12.47 17.06 6.92
CA GLU A 95 13.58 17.31 5.98
C GLU A 95 13.16 17.11 4.51
N GLY A 96 12.01 17.64 4.12
CA GLY A 96 11.36 17.37 2.84
C GLY A 96 12.15 17.79 1.61
N LEU A 97 13.14 18.68 1.73
CA LEU A 97 14.08 19.00 0.64
C LEU A 97 15.06 17.85 0.38
N LYS A 98 15.43 17.12 1.42
CA LYS A 98 16.34 15.98 1.35
C LYS A 98 15.59 14.66 1.09
N TYR A 99 14.42 14.51 1.68
CA TYR A 99 13.57 13.33 1.57
C TYR A 99 12.17 13.69 1.01
N PRO A 100 12.08 14.09 -0.26
CA PRO A 100 10.85 14.67 -0.82
C PRO A 100 9.72 13.66 -1.05
N THR A 101 10.00 12.37 -0.95
CA THR A 101 9.06 11.31 -1.31
C THR A 101 8.90 10.30 -0.19
N ILE A 102 7.64 9.96 0.10
CA ILE A 102 7.26 8.83 0.94
C ILE A 102 6.82 7.71 -0.01
N SER A 103 7.29 6.49 0.23
CA SER A 103 6.92 5.34 -0.60
C SER A 103 6.52 4.13 0.23
N PHE A 104 5.69 3.29 -0.37
CA PHE A 104 5.30 1.99 0.16
C PHE A 104 5.44 0.94 -0.94
N SER A 105 5.92 -0.25 -0.58
CA SER A 105 5.86 -1.43 -1.45
C SER A 105 5.45 -2.66 -0.65
N SER A 106 4.49 -3.41 -1.18
CA SER A 106 4.04 -4.64 -0.54
C SER A 106 5.08 -5.75 -0.67
N THR A 107 5.19 -6.58 0.35
CA THR A 107 5.93 -7.84 0.34
C THR A 107 5.00 -9.04 0.28
N SER A 108 3.73 -8.87 0.69
CA SER A 108 2.68 -9.89 0.63
C SER A 108 1.32 -9.23 0.62
N ILE A 109 0.41 -9.77 -0.17
CA ILE A 109 -1.02 -9.43 -0.16
C ILE A 109 -1.80 -10.74 -0.13
N GLN A 110 -2.66 -10.90 0.87
CA GLN A 110 -3.59 -12.02 0.96
C GLN A 110 -5.02 -11.47 0.87
N THR A 111 -5.82 -12.04 -0.02
CA THR A 111 -7.19 -11.62 -0.26
C THR A 111 -8.16 -12.61 0.41
N GLN A 112 -9.07 -12.11 1.24
CA GLN A 112 -10.17 -12.88 1.83
C GLN A 112 -11.48 -12.11 1.60
N GLY A 113 -12.22 -12.50 0.58
CA GLY A 113 -13.39 -11.74 0.14
C GLY A 113 -13.02 -10.30 -0.25
N ASP A 114 -13.62 -9.33 0.44
CA ASP A 114 -13.34 -7.91 0.22
C ASP A 114 -12.24 -7.35 1.12
N VAL A 115 -11.58 -8.19 1.91
CA VAL A 115 -10.49 -7.77 2.80
C VAL A 115 -9.15 -8.19 2.21
N LEU A 116 -8.20 -7.25 2.23
CA LEU A 116 -6.81 -7.43 1.84
C LEU A 116 -5.95 -7.35 3.10
N PHE A 117 -5.24 -8.41 3.43
CA PHE A 117 -4.20 -8.42 4.46
C PHE A 117 -2.87 -8.08 3.79
N VAL A 118 -2.35 -6.90 4.06
CA VAL A 118 -1.19 -6.34 3.37
C VAL A 118 0.00 -6.25 4.32
N LYS A 119 1.13 -6.82 3.91
CA LYS A 119 2.44 -6.60 4.53
C LYS A 119 3.32 -5.87 3.54
N GLY A 120 4.16 -4.98 4.02
CA GLY A 120 5.07 -4.24 3.16
C GLY A 120 6.00 -3.33 3.94
N ASN A 121 6.71 -2.50 3.21
CA ASN A 121 7.69 -1.56 3.75
C ASN A 121 7.30 -0.14 3.37
N VAL A 122 7.30 0.75 4.37
CA VAL A 122 7.22 2.21 4.17
C VAL A 122 8.61 2.78 4.25
N SER A 123 9.00 3.57 3.24
CA SER A 123 10.22 4.38 3.28
C SER A 123 9.84 5.84 3.45
N PHE A 124 10.29 6.44 4.54
CA PHE A 124 10.05 7.83 4.90
C PHE A 124 11.29 8.39 5.60
N HIS A 125 11.64 9.64 5.33
CA HIS A 125 12.79 10.33 5.94
C HIS A 125 14.10 9.50 5.86
N GLY A 126 14.33 8.81 4.72
CA GLY A 126 15.51 7.96 4.52
C GLY A 126 15.53 6.67 5.34
N VAL A 127 14.48 6.36 6.09
CA VAL A 127 14.34 5.15 6.89
C VAL A 127 13.25 4.25 6.31
N THR A 128 13.48 2.94 6.30
CA THR A 128 12.48 1.96 5.85
C THR A 128 12.02 1.13 7.04
N GLN A 129 10.69 1.04 7.23
CA GLN A 129 10.06 0.28 8.31
C GLN A 129 9.01 -0.68 7.77
N PRO A 130 8.92 -1.91 8.30
CA PRO A 130 7.87 -2.84 7.95
C PRO A 130 6.53 -2.38 8.54
N VAL A 131 5.45 -2.59 7.77
CA VAL A 131 4.09 -2.33 8.21
C VAL A 131 3.17 -3.47 7.81
N THR A 132 2.12 -3.67 8.61
CA THR A 132 1.04 -4.61 8.31
C THR A 132 -0.27 -3.92 8.57
N PHE A 133 -1.20 -4.02 7.65
CA PHE A 133 -2.52 -3.43 7.78
C PHE A 133 -3.56 -4.20 6.96
N GLU A 134 -4.82 -3.96 7.28
CA GLU A 134 -5.97 -4.42 6.50
C GLU A 134 -6.47 -3.30 5.61
N ALA A 135 -6.87 -3.66 4.40
CA ALA A 135 -7.55 -2.77 3.47
C ALA A 135 -8.83 -3.44 2.95
N LYS A 136 -9.79 -2.63 2.56
CA LYS A 136 -11.03 -3.10 1.92
C LYS A 136 -10.95 -2.81 0.44
N ARG A 137 -11.36 -3.78 -0.36
CA ARG A 137 -11.51 -3.65 -1.81
C ARG A 137 -12.98 -3.58 -2.18
N LYS A 138 -13.30 -2.79 -3.19
CA LYS A 138 -14.65 -2.71 -3.78
C LYS A 138 -14.50 -2.56 -5.29
N THR A 139 -15.10 -3.45 -6.04
CA THR A 139 -15.16 -3.35 -7.51
C THR A 139 -16.48 -2.72 -7.91
N THR A 140 -16.42 -1.71 -8.79
CA THR A 140 -17.61 -1.06 -9.36
C THR A 140 -17.36 -0.83 -10.85
N GLY A 141 -18.02 -1.61 -11.70
CA GLY A 141 -17.72 -1.67 -13.12
C GLY A 141 -16.27 -2.13 -13.35
N SER A 142 -15.49 -1.36 -14.09
CA SER A 142 -14.07 -1.61 -14.35
C SER A 142 -13.12 -1.09 -13.26
N ASN A 143 -13.63 -0.33 -12.29
CA ASN A 143 -12.81 0.31 -11.26
C ASN A 143 -12.67 -0.58 -10.04
N LEU A 144 -11.45 -0.68 -9.52
CA LEU A 144 -11.14 -1.29 -8.24
C LEU A 144 -10.77 -0.17 -7.25
N GLU A 145 -11.63 0.06 -6.27
CA GLU A 145 -11.35 0.96 -5.15
C GLU A 145 -10.73 0.17 -3.99
N VAL A 146 -9.61 0.66 -3.46
CA VAL A 146 -8.97 0.11 -2.26
C VAL A 146 -8.89 1.20 -1.21
N THR A 147 -9.46 0.93 -0.04
CA THR A 147 -9.47 1.85 1.11
C THR A 147 -8.88 1.18 2.34
N GLY A 148 -8.22 1.95 3.18
CA GLY A 148 -7.67 1.43 4.42
C GLY A 148 -7.16 2.52 5.33
N ALA A 149 -6.75 2.09 6.53
CA ALA A 149 -6.12 2.96 7.51
C ALA A 149 -5.08 2.16 8.31
N PHE A 150 -4.00 2.83 8.69
CA PHE A 150 -2.98 2.29 9.57
C PHE A 150 -2.25 3.42 10.28
N THR A 151 -1.35 3.09 11.20
CA THR A 151 -0.59 4.07 11.97
C THR A 151 0.89 3.89 11.76
N LEU A 152 1.64 5.00 11.82
CA LEU A 152 3.09 5.04 11.88
C LEU A 152 3.51 5.85 13.11
N LYS A 153 4.69 5.58 13.65
CA LYS A 153 5.33 6.45 14.62
C LYS A 153 6.41 7.27 13.94
N MET A 154 6.42 8.58 14.15
CA MET A 154 7.41 9.49 13.58
C MET A 154 8.83 9.13 14.02
N THR A 155 9.00 8.78 15.29
CA THR A 155 10.28 8.40 15.88
C THR A 155 10.89 7.15 15.25
N GLN A 156 10.07 6.21 14.71
CA GLN A 156 10.57 5.05 13.95
C GLN A 156 11.27 5.45 12.64
N PHE A 157 10.96 6.65 12.13
CA PHE A 157 11.58 7.23 10.95
C PHE A 157 12.60 8.32 11.29
N LYS A 158 13.03 8.40 12.56
CA LYS A 158 13.98 9.40 13.05
C LYS A 158 13.46 10.85 12.88
N ILE A 159 12.16 11.02 12.94
CA ILE A 159 11.51 12.33 12.92
C ILE A 159 11.05 12.62 14.35
N GLU A 160 11.50 13.74 14.91
CA GLU A 160 11.04 14.21 16.21
C GLU A 160 9.65 14.84 16.07
N PRO A 161 8.67 14.45 16.91
CA PRO A 161 7.36 15.08 16.87
C PRO A 161 7.45 16.59 17.10
N PRO A 162 6.79 17.41 16.27
CA PRO A 162 6.85 18.86 16.41
C PRO A 162 6.23 19.31 17.73
N SER A 163 6.80 20.38 18.32
CA SER A 163 6.29 20.94 19.57
C SER A 163 5.73 22.35 19.37
N LEU A 164 4.70 22.68 20.14
CA LEU A 164 4.11 23.99 20.23
C LEU A 164 4.07 24.43 21.70
N LEU A 165 4.64 25.56 22.02
CA LEU A 165 4.73 26.10 23.40
C LEU A 165 5.35 25.09 24.39
N GLY A 166 6.36 24.33 23.96
CA GLY A 166 7.03 23.33 24.78
C GLY A 166 6.25 22.00 24.95
N VAL A 167 5.10 21.84 24.31
CA VAL A 167 4.30 20.61 24.32
C VAL A 167 4.44 19.92 22.98
N ALA A 168 4.87 18.66 22.99
CA ALA A 168 5.02 17.87 21.76
C ALA A 168 3.67 17.35 21.24
N ALA A 169 3.55 17.24 19.93
CA ALA A 169 2.48 16.50 19.31
C ALA A 169 2.64 14.99 19.59
N ASP A 170 1.57 14.22 19.37
CA ASP A 170 1.63 12.76 19.46
C ASP A 170 2.65 12.21 18.45
N ASP A 171 3.41 11.20 18.85
CA ASP A 171 4.34 10.48 17.95
C ASP A 171 3.60 9.69 16.84
N VAL A 172 2.32 9.42 17.04
CA VAL A 172 1.52 8.59 16.15
C VAL A 172 0.87 9.40 15.04
N LEU A 173 1.24 9.09 13.80
CA LEU A 173 0.52 9.51 12.59
C LEU A 173 -0.54 8.47 12.24
N LYS A 174 -1.79 8.87 12.17
CA LYS A 174 -2.88 8.03 11.62
C LYS A 174 -2.96 8.29 10.13
N LEU A 175 -2.91 7.25 9.33
CA LEU A 175 -2.99 7.32 7.87
C LEU A 175 -4.29 6.68 7.41
N LYS A 176 -4.98 7.34 6.49
CA LYS A 176 -6.15 6.84 5.78
C LYS A 176 -5.94 7.04 4.30
N PHE A 177 -6.29 6.05 3.50
CA PHE A 177 -6.14 6.14 2.05
C PHE A 177 -7.37 5.63 1.31
N LYS A 178 -7.55 6.18 0.11
CA LYS A 178 -8.45 5.71 -0.91
C LYS A 178 -7.70 5.75 -2.22
N VAL A 179 -7.55 4.60 -2.88
CA VAL A 179 -6.89 4.50 -4.18
C VAL A 179 -7.82 3.77 -5.14
N VAL A 180 -7.97 4.31 -6.34
CA VAL A 180 -8.85 3.75 -7.39
C VAL A 180 -8.00 3.39 -8.60
N TYR A 181 -8.19 2.17 -9.09
CA TYR A 181 -7.47 1.57 -10.22
C TYR A 181 -8.41 1.21 -11.36
#